data_0a3fdb4f4298fc3b29898de33c328a7c
#
_entry.id   0a3fdb4f4298fc3b29898de33c328a7c
#
_cell.length_a   1.000
_cell.length_b   1.000
_cell.length_c   1.000
_cell.angle_alpha   90.00
_cell.angle_beta   90.00
_cell.angle_gamma   90.00
#
_symmetry.space_group_name_H-M   'P 1'
#
loop_
_entity.id
_entity.type
_entity.pdbx_description
1 polymer ?
#
loop_
_entity_poly.entity_id
_entity_poly.type
_entity_poly.pdbx_seq_one_letter_code
_entity_poly.pdbx_strand_id
1 'polypeptide(L)'
;MHALSRLRTLLIPLLATALLLGGCSSLSNTEKGAIIGAGAGAAGGAAVGNATGDNTAEGAILGAVIGGAAGAIIGQQMDRKAKELDQELENAEVERVGEGIKVTFDSGLLFDFDSARLRANAEANLREFASSMKDFKDTKILIVGHTDAKGSTSYNLDLSERRSDSAADFLRQRGIASTRLITEGRGESEPVASNETEAGRQKNRRVEVAIYANEEYRERARTQAESR
;
A
#
# COMPACT_ATOMS: atom_id res chain seq x y z
N MET A 1 43.20 42.44 13.54
CA MET A 1 41.73 42.46 13.44
C MET A 1 41.16 41.55 12.33
N HIS A 2 41.90 40.51 11.87
CA HIS A 2 41.43 39.60 10.80
C HIS A 2 41.10 38.16 11.26
N ALA A 3 41.26 37.82 12.57
CA ALA A 3 41.03 36.47 13.07
C ALA A 3 39.55 36.17 13.45
N LEU A 4 38.75 37.20 13.73
CA LEU A 4 37.36 37.03 14.22
C LEU A 4 36.33 36.89 13.07
N SER A 5 36.68 37.22 11.81
CA SER A 5 35.75 37.11 10.68
C SER A 5 35.68 35.68 10.11
N ARG A 6 36.74 34.87 10.28
CA ARG A 6 36.77 33.48 9.76
C ARG A 6 36.07 32.48 10.66
N LEU A 7 35.82 32.83 11.94
CA LEU A 7 35.11 31.94 12.86
C LEU A 7 33.60 31.98 12.69
N ARG A 8 33.07 33.07 12.15
CA ARG A 8 31.61 33.22 11.90
C ARG A 8 31.11 32.42 10.70
N THR A 9 31.97 32.15 9.69
CA THR A 9 31.59 31.46 8.46
C THR A 9 31.59 29.93 8.59
N LEU A 10 32.21 29.35 9.63
CA LEU A 10 32.27 27.92 9.88
C LEU A 10 31.18 27.40 10.85
N LEU A 11 30.51 28.29 11.58
CA LEU A 11 29.47 27.92 12.56
C LEU A 11 28.06 27.82 11.95
N ILE A 12 27.82 28.41 10.79
CA ILE A 12 26.49 28.41 10.15
C ILE A 12 26.14 27.06 9.51
N PRO A 13 27.02 26.30 8.84
CA PRO A 13 26.66 25.01 8.27
C PRO A 13 26.52 23.88 9.31
N LEU A 14 27.08 24.03 10.51
CA LEU A 14 27.01 22.97 11.55
C LEU A 14 25.68 22.99 12.31
N LEU A 15 24.96 24.11 12.34
CA LEU A 15 23.68 24.23 13.04
C LEU A 15 22.51 23.71 12.18
N ALA A 16 22.67 23.67 10.85
CA ALA A 16 21.64 23.18 9.92
C ALA A 16 21.53 21.63 9.89
N THR A 17 22.58 20.92 10.28
CA THR A 17 22.63 19.45 10.26
C THR A 17 22.08 18.78 11.53
N ALA A 18 21.92 19.51 12.62
CA ALA A 18 21.48 18.96 13.91
C ALA A 18 19.93 18.88 14.07
N LEU A 19 19.15 19.50 13.16
CA LEU A 19 17.67 19.51 13.25
C LEU A 19 16.98 18.32 12.58
N LEU A 20 17.70 17.40 11.94
CA LEU A 20 17.11 16.29 11.17
C LEU A 20 17.00 14.96 11.93
N LEU A 21 17.43 14.87 13.19
CA LEU A 21 17.53 13.58 13.91
C LEU A 21 16.56 13.38 15.08
N GLY A 22 15.62 14.28 15.30
CA GLY A 22 14.72 14.16 16.46
C GLY A 22 13.27 14.42 16.10
N GLY A 23 12.50 13.43 15.72
CA GLY A 23 11.07 13.63 15.63
C GLY A 23 10.21 12.71 14.79
N CYS A 24 10.66 11.50 14.46
CA CYS A 24 9.88 10.60 13.57
C CYS A 24 8.77 9.77 14.25
N SER A 25 8.56 9.87 15.57
CA SER A 25 7.66 8.95 16.28
C SER A 25 6.22 9.45 16.48
N SER A 26 5.89 10.70 16.10
CA SER A 26 4.55 11.27 16.30
C SER A 26 3.91 11.88 15.05
N LEU A 27 4.54 11.70 13.88
CA LEU A 27 4.02 12.25 12.63
C LEU A 27 2.84 11.43 12.12
N SER A 28 1.80 12.09 11.60
CA SER A 28 0.69 11.45 10.88
C SER A 28 1.20 10.75 9.60
N ASN A 29 0.43 9.80 9.07
CA ASN A 29 0.80 9.12 7.82
C ASN A 29 0.94 10.11 6.64
N THR A 30 0.16 11.18 6.65
CA THR A 30 0.24 12.28 5.68
C THR A 30 1.60 13.01 5.77
N GLU A 31 2.06 13.31 6.99
CA GLU A 31 3.37 13.96 7.21
C GLU A 31 4.53 13.01 6.89
N LYS A 32 4.41 11.73 7.22
CA LYS A 32 5.39 10.70 6.83
C LYS A 32 5.50 10.55 5.31
N GLY A 33 4.36 10.56 4.59
CA GLY A 33 4.32 10.51 3.12
C GLY A 33 5.02 11.73 2.49
N ALA A 34 4.77 12.93 3.03
CA ALA A 34 5.42 14.17 2.58
C ALA A 34 6.94 14.14 2.78
N ILE A 35 7.45 13.58 3.89
CA ILE A 35 8.88 13.49 4.17
C ILE A 35 9.57 12.46 3.26
N ILE A 36 8.97 11.30 3.07
CA ILE A 36 9.52 10.22 2.21
C ILE A 36 9.59 10.73 0.76
N GLY A 37 8.54 11.39 0.28
CA GLY A 37 8.50 11.89 -1.09
C GLY A 37 9.41 13.08 -1.35
N ALA A 38 9.62 13.98 -0.38
CA ALA A 38 10.56 15.09 -0.50
C ALA A 38 12.04 14.60 -0.64
N GLY A 39 12.37 13.46 -0.04
CA GLY A 39 13.68 12.82 -0.18
C GLY A 39 13.86 12.00 -1.47
N ALA A 40 12.81 11.33 -1.94
CA ALA A 40 12.85 10.43 -3.08
C ALA A 40 12.53 11.13 -4.42
N GLY A 41 11.74 12.20 -4.39
CA GLY A 41 11.38 12.98 -5.57
C GLY A 41 12.55 13.64 -6.29
N ALA A 42 13.71 13.79 -5.63
CA ALA A 42 14.93 14.31 -6.23
C ALA A 42 15.72 13.28 -7.06
N ALA A 43 15.39 11.98 -7.00
CA ALA A 43 16.17 10.89 -7.62
C ALA A 43 15.35 9.87 -8.42
N GLY A 44 14.18 10.24 -8.95
CA GLY A 44 13.40 9.40 -9.85
C GLY A 44 12.65 8.25 -9.14
N GLY A 45 11.33 8.31 -9.13
CA GLY A 45 10.40 7.37 -8.48
C GLY A 45 10.42 5.90 -8.91
N ALA A 46 11.40 5.48 -9.71
CA ALA A 46 11.57 4.10 -10.17
C ALA A 46 12.45 3.23 -9.25
N ALA A 47 13.18 3.82 -8.30
CA ALA A 47 14.14 3.09 -7.47
C ALA A 47 13.58 2.59 -6.13
N VAL A 48 12.41 3.07 -5.69
CA VAL A 48 11.87 2.74 -4.38
C VAL A 48 11.14 1.39 -4.36
N GLY A 49 10.58 0.94 -5.50
CA GLY A 49 9.86 -0.34 -5.60
C GLY A 49 10.73 -1.59 -5.36
N ASN A 50 12.04 -1.49 -5.56
CA ASN A 50 12.97 -2.60 -5.31
C ASN A 50 13.72 -2.51 -3.96
N ALA A 51 13.58 -1.44 -3.21
CA ALA A 51 14.42 -1.17 -2.03
C ALA A 51 13.76 -1.50 -0.68
N THR A 52 12.46 -1.77 -0.66
CA THR A 52 11.69 -1.98 0.57
C THR A 52 11.22 -3.41 0.77
N GLY A 53 11.89 -4.38 0.14
CA GLY A 53 11.77 -5.80 0.53
C GLY A 53 10.38 -6.40 0.37
N ASP A 54 10.38 -7.58 0.46
CA ASP A 54 9.51 -8.72 0.77
C ASP A 54 7.96 -8.59 0.71
N ASN A 55 7.34 -7.46 0.35
CA ASN A 55 5.89 -7.34 0.24
C ASN A 55 5.47 -6.55 -1.02
N THR A 56 4.86 -7.27 -1.95
CA THR A 56 4.43 -6.74 -3.26
C THR A 56 3.38 -5.64 -3.12
N ALA A 57 2.40 -5.78 -2.23
CA ALA A 57 1.34 -4.79 -2.04
C ALA A 57 1.90 -3.46 -1.52
N GLU A 58 2.79 -3.51 -0.53
CA GLU A 58 3.46 -2.32 0.00
C GLU A 58 4.40 -1.69 -1.03
N GLY A 59 5.14 -2.50 -1.77
CA GLY A 59 6.02 -2.05 -2.85
C GLY A 59 5.28 -1.28 -3.94
N ALA A 60 4.09 -1.73 -4.33
CA ALA A 60 3.25 -1.04 -5.29
C ALA A 60 2.77 0.34 -4.78
N ILE A 61 2.37 0.42 -3.51
CA ILE A 61 1.97 1.69 -2.88
C ILE A 61 3.16 2.65 -2.81
N LEU A 62 4.30 2.19 -2.30
CA LEU A 62 5.49 3.03 -2.12
C LEU A 62 6.09 3.46 -3.45
N GLY A 63 6.00 2.63 -4.49
CA GLY A 63 6.39 3.00 -5.86
C GLY A 63 5.48 4.07 -6.50
N ALA A 64 4.28 4.27 -5.99
CA ALA A 64 3.33 5.28 -6.46
C ALA A 64 3.41 6.62 -5.70
N VAL A 65 4.26 6.73 -4.67
CA VAL A 65 4.43 7.95 -3.86
C VAL A 65 5.02 9.08 -4.69
N ILE A 66 4.46 10.27 -4.60
CA ILE A 66 4.97 11.48 -5.28
C ILE A 66 5.54 12.52 -4.31
N GLY A 67 5.12 12.50 -3.06
CA GLY A 67 5.63 13.34 -1.99
C GLY A 67 5.31 14.83 -2.07
N GLY A 68 5.87 15.59 -1.11
CA GLY A 68 5.67 17.04 -1.05
C GLY A 68 4.21 17.45 -0.83
N ALA A 69 3.84 18.64 -1.30
CA ALA A 69 2.48 19.16 -1.18
C ALA A 69 1.45 18.33 -1.97
N ALA A 70 1.85 17.79 -3.12
CA ALA A 70 1.00 16.92 -3.93
C ALA A 70 0.70 15.60 -3.23
N GLY A 71 1.72 14.96 -2.62
CA GLY A 71 1.54 13.75 -1.82
C GLY A 71 0.67 13.98 -0.58
N ALA A 72 0.75 15.16 0.05
CA ALA A 72 -0.13 15.51 1.16
C ALA A 72 -1.62 15.58 0.74
N ILE A 73 -1.91 16.05 -0.49
CA ILE A 73 -3.28 16.06 -1.05
C ILE A 73 -3.81 14.64 -1.21
N ILE A 74 -3.02 13.74 -1.81
CA ILE A 74 -3.38 12.34 -1.98
C ILE A 74 -3.53 11.67 -0.61
N GLY A 75 -2.53 11.83 0.27
CA GLY A 75 -2.51 11.22 1.60
C GLY A 75 -3.75 11.56 2.42
N GLN A 76 -4.19 12.83 2.43
CA GLN A 76 -5.41 13.24 3.13
C GLN A 76 -6.68 12.54 2.59
N GLN A 77 -6.76 12.30 1.28
CA GLN A 77 -7.88 11.55 0.69
C GLN A 77 -7.81 10.05 1.08
N MET A 78 -6.61 9.48 1.05
CA MET A 78 -6.40 8.10 1.47
C MET A 78 -6.69 7.90 2.97
N ASP A 79 -6.36 8.89 3.83
CA ASP A 79 -6.68 8.83 5.26
C ASP A 79 -8.20 8.74 5.51
N ARG A 80 -8.99 9.52 4.76
CA ARG A 80 -10.45 9.45 4.86
C ARG A 80 -10.99 8.12 4.36
N LYS A 81 -10.49 7.64 3.21
CA LYS A 81 -10.92 6.37 2.62
C LYS A 81 -10.50 5.18 3.46
N ALA A 82 -9.32 5.19 4.07
CA ALA A 82 -8.89 4.13 4.98
C ALA A 82 -9.82 4.02 6.21
N LYS A 83 -10.20 5.15 6.82
CA LYS A 83 -11.16 5.17 7.93
C LYS A 83 -12.55 4.67 7.55
N GLU A 84 -13.03 5.01 6.35
CA GLU A 84 -14.28 4.51 5.81
C GLU A 84 -14.23 2.99 5.63
N LEU A 85 -13.18 2.47 4.96
CA LEU A 85 -12.98 1.03 4.76
C LEU A 85 -12.85 0.27 6.09
N ASP A 86 -12.14 0.82 7.07
CA ASP A 86 -11.97 0.22 8.40
C ASP A 86 -13.30 0.09 9.16
N GLN A 87 -14.24 1.01 8.91
CA GLN A 87 -15.58 0.97 9.51
C GLN A 87 -16.57 0.06 8.76
N GLU A 88 -16.40 -0.10 7.46
CA GLU A 88 -17.32 -0.83 6.59
C GLU A 88 -16.94 -2.31 6.44
N LEU A 89 -15.64 -2.65 6.48
CA LEU A 89 -15.17 -3.99 6.23
C LEU A 89 -15.07 -4.80 7.54
N GLU A 90 -15.87 -5.83 7.64
CA GLU A 90 -15.73 -6.80 8.73
C GLU A 90 -14.59 -7.78 8.45
N ASN A 91 -13.78 -8.09 9.48
CA ASN A 91 -12.69 -9.07 9.40
C ASN A 91 -11.63 -8.78 8.32
N ALA A 92 -11.38 -7.52 8.04
CA ALA A 92 -10.25 -7.05 7.23
C ALA A 92 -9.38 -6.13 8.08
N GLU A 93 -8.08 -6.17 7.86
CA GLU A 93 -7.13 -5.23 8.45
C GLU A 93 -6.85 -4.12 7.45
N VAL A 94 -7.09 -2.87 7.84
CA VAL A 94 -6.91 -1.69 6.96
C VAL A 94 -5.77 -0.84 7.48
N GLU A 95 -4.71 -0.72 6.72
CA GLU A 95 -3.50 0.01 7.08
C GLU A 95 -3.20 1.13 6.08
N ARG A 96 -2.70 2.24 6.62
CA ARG A 96 -2.11 3.31 5.79
C ARG A 96 -0.64 3.02 5.53
N VAL A 97 -0.27 2.97 4.26
CA VAL A 97 1.11 2.79 3.82
C VAL A 97 1.48 3.95 2.88
N GLY A 98 2.41 4.80 3.28
CA GLY A 98 2.78 5.98 2.49
C GLY A 98 1.57 6.81 2.03
N GLU A 99 1.39 6.98 0.74
CA GLU A 99 0.25 7.67 0.11
C GLU A 99 -0.85 6.70 -0.38
N GLY A 100 -0.88 5.46 0.10
CA GLY A 100 -1.87 4.46 -0.28
C GLY A 100 -2.51 3.76 0.92
N ILE A 101 -3.30 2.72 0.65
CA ILE A 101 -4.00 1.90 1.63
C ILE A 101 -3.70 0.44 1.33
N LYS A 102 -3.35 -0.34 2.34
CA LYS A 102 -3.28 -1.80 2.27
C LYS A 102 -4.48 -2.36 3.05
N VAL A 103 -5.24 -3.26 2.43
CA VAL A 103 -6.31 -4.01 3.06
C VAL A 103 -5.94 -5.48 3.03
N THR A 104 -5.89 -6.14 4.18
CA THR A 104 -5.53 -7.55 4.31
C THR A 104 -6.74 -8.36 4.73
N PHE A 105 -7.07 -9.39 3.95
CA PHE A 105 -8.11 -10.37 4.25
C PHE A 105 -7.47 -11.72 4.55
N ASP A 106 -7.93 -12.40 5.61
CA ASP A 106 -7.61 -13.82 5.83
C ASP A 106 -8.19 -14.64 4.67
N SER A 107 -7.35 -15.42 4.01
CA SER A 107 -7.76 -16.28 2.89
C SER A 107 -8.82 -17.34 3.31
N GLY A 108 -8.79 -17.80 4.56
CA GLY A 108 -9.80 -18.73 5.08
C GLY A 108 -11.18 -18.11 5.24
N LEU A 109 -11.27 -16.78 5.32
CA LEU A 109 -12.54 -16.06 5.28
C LEU A 109 -13.05 -15.91 3.84
N LEU A 110 -12.14 -15.78 2.88
CA LEU A 110 -12.49 -15.55 1.47
C LEU A 110 -12.77 -16.85 0.72
N PHE A 111 -12.04 -17.93 0.98
CA PHE A 111 -12.07 -19.16 0.20
C PHE A 111 -12.18 -20.41 1.11
N ASP A 112 -12.74 -21.47 0.57
CA ASP A 112 -12.65 -22.80 1.19
C ASP A 112 -11.22 -23.37 1.05
N PHE A 113 -10.95 -24.40 1.85
CA PHE A 113 -9.65 -25.10 1.77
C PHE A 113 -9.42 -25.60 0.34
N ASP A 114 -8.22 -25.39 -0.15
CA ASP A 114 -7.80 -25.81 -1.50
C ASP A 114 -8.67 -25.27 -2.65
N SER A 115 -9.28 -24.10 -2.46
CA SER A 115 -10.23 -23.51 -3.40
C SER A 115 -9.87 -22.04 -3.70
N ALA A 116 -10.22 -21.60 -4.91
CA ALA A 116 -10.25 -20.21 -5.30
C ALA A 116 -11.70 -19.70 -5.48
N ARG A 117 -12.71 -20.49 -5.12
CA ARG A 117 -14.11 -20.07 -5.13
C ARG A 117 -14.41 -19.23 -3.90
N LEU A 118 -14.91 -18.03 -4.11
CA LEU A 118 -15.33 -17.14 -3.03
C LEU A 118 -16.47 -17.74 -2.21
N ARG A 119 -16.41 -17.60 -0.92
CA ARG A 119 -17.46 -17.97 0.03
C ARG A 119 -18.56 -16.89 0.05
N ALA A 120 -19.78 -17.27 0.40
CA ALA A 120 -20.89 -16.32 0.40
C ALA A 120 -20.71 -15.12 1.37
N ASN A 121 -20.07 -15.34 2.53
CA ASN A 121 -19.73 -14.26 3.46
C ASN A 121 -18.62 -13.34 2.91
N ALA A 122 -17.65 -13.88 2.19
CA ALA A 122 -16.61 -13.10 1.50
C ALA A 122 -17.21 -12.19 0.42
N GLU A 123 -18.21 -12.69 -0.31
CA GLU A 123 -18.91 -11.87 -1.30
C GLU A 123 -19.59 -10.64 -0.69
N ALA A 124 -20.04 -10.71 0.57
CA ALA A 124 -20.59 -9.56 1.29
C ALA A 124 -19.50 -8.48 1.51
N ASN A 125 -18.37 -8.86 2.11
CA ASN A 125 -17.25 -7.94 2.34
C ASN A 125 -16.71 -7.34 1.03
N LEU A 126 -16.52 -8.15 -0.01
CA LEU A 126 -16.06 -7.65 -1.30
C LEU A 126 -17.10 -6.77 -2.01
N ARG A 127 -18.39 -6.94 -1.72
CA ARG A 127 -19.46 -6.06 -2.23
C ARG A 127 -19.40 -4.69 -1.54
N GLU A 128 -19.19 -4.64 -0.24
CA GLU A 128 -19.00 -3.41 0.52
C GLU A 128 -17.74 -2.69 0.05
N PHE A 129 -16.62 -3.40 -0.06
CA PHE A 129 -15.39 -2.87 -0.65
C PHE A 129 -15.64 -2.29 -2.06
N ALA A 130 -16.32 -3.01 -2.94
CA ALA A 130 -16.62 -2.52 -4.29
C ALA A 130 -17.50 -1.26 -4.26
N SER A 131 -18.49 -1.21 -3.37
CA SER A 131 -19.37 -0.04 -3.20
C SER A 131 -18.56 1.19 -2.77
N SER A 132 -17.73 1.05 -1.74
CA SER A 132 -16.86 2.12 -1.24
C SER A 132 -15.85 2.59 -2.29
N MET A 133 -15.29 1.67 -3.10
CA MET A 133 -14.31 1.99 -4.14
C MET A 133 -14.91 2.50 -5.45
N LYS A 134 -16.22 2.43 -5.63
CA LYS A 134 -16.91 2.82 -6.87
C LYS A 134 -16.75 4.30 -7.17
N ASP A 135 -16.83 5.14 -6.15
CA ASP A 135 -16.68 6.60 -6.27
C ASP A 135 -15.23 7.07 -6.11
N PHE A 136 -14.34 6.21 -5.63
CA PHE A 136 -12.91 6.48 -5.48
C PHE A 136 -12.13 6.07 -6.75
N LYS A 137 -12.53 6.65 -7.91
CA LYS A 137 -12.16 6.17 -9.27
C LYS A 137 -10.70 6.38 -9.65
N ASP A 138 -10.06 7.37 -9.06
CA ASP A 138 -8.71 7.83 -9.45
C ASP A 138 -7.58 6.97 -8.84
N THR A 139 -7.89 5.70 -8.58
CA THR A 139 -6.95 4.77 -7.94
C THR A 139 -6.78 3.49 -8.74
N LYS A 140 -5.62 2.86 -8.60
CA LYS A 140 -5.36 1.46 -8.94
C LYS A 140 -5.62 0.59 -7.72
N ILE A 141 -5.97 -0.66 -7.98
CA ILE A 141 -6.25 -1.69 -6.98
C ILE A 141 -5.45 -2.92 -7.39
N LEU A 142 -4.34 -3.19 -6.71
CA LEU A 142 -3.55 -4.41 -6.88
C LEU A 142 -4.01 -5.42 -5.83
N ILE A 143 -4.36 -6.62 -6.28
CA ILE A 143 -4.82 -7.74 -5.45
C ILE A 143 -3.73 -8.81 -5.48
N VAL A 144 -3.14 -9.10 -4.32
CA VAL A 144 -2.04 -10.05 -4.18
C VAL A 144 -2.49 -11.25 -3.35
N GLY A 145 -2.42 -12.43 -3.93
CA GLY A 145 -2.73 -13.69 -3.24
C GLY A 145 -1.47 -14.29 -2.61
N HIS A 146 -1.60 -14.83 -1.39
CA HIS A 146 -0.55 -15.55 -0.68
C HIS A 146 -1.05 -16.88 -0.13
N THR A 147 -0.11 -17.82 0.04
CA THR A 147 -0.35 -19.12 0.70
C THR A 147 0.60 -19.30 1.88
N ASP A 148 0.38 -20.35 2.65
CA ASP A 148 1.43 -20.89 3.52
C ASP A 148 2.39 -21.79 2.71
N ALA A 149 3.43 -22.31 3.37
CA ALA A 149 4.46 -23.15 2.73
C ALA A 149 4.06 -24.65 2.67
N LYS A 150 2.79 -25.01 2.81
CA LYS A 150 2.33 -26.38 2.60
C LYS A 150 2.03 -26.62 1.11
N GLY A 151 2.63 -27.65 0.55
CA GLY A 151 2.49 -28.00 -0.86
C GLY A 151 3.76 -27.73 -1.65
N SER A 152 3.68 -27.75 -2.99
CA SER A 152 4.79 -27.35 -3.85
C SER A 152 4.70 -25.85 -4.14
N THR A 153 5.86 -25.21 -4.35
CA THR A 153 5.94 -23.79 -4.69
C THR A 153 5.13 -23.46 -5.94
N SER A 154 5.16 -24.31 -6.97
CA SER A 154 4.38 -24.11 -8.19
C SER A 154 2.87 -24.20 -7.95
N TYR A 155 2.44 -25.14 -7.11
CA TYR A 155 1.04 -25.26 -6.71
C TYR A 155 0.57 -24.03 -5.91
N ASN A 156 1.36 -23.58 -4.94
CA ASN A 156 1.07 -22.42 -4.13
C ASN A 156 0.99 -21.13 -4.96
N LEU A 157 1.89 -20.99 -5.96
CA LEU A 157 1.85 -19.86 -6.89
C LEU A 157 0.54 -19.88 -7.70
N ASP A 158 0.20 -20.98 -8.35
CA ASP A 158 -1.04 -21.12 -9.13
C ASP A 158 -2.31 -20.88 -8.28
N LEU A 159 -2.35 -21.43 -7.05
CA LEU A 159 -3.49 -21.23 -6.16
C LEU A 159 -3.65 -19.76 -5.77
N SER A 160 -2.56 -19.07 -5.48
CA SER A 160 -2.57 -17.66 -5.12
C SER A 160 -2.99 -16.75 -6.29
N GLU A 161 -2.54 -17.05 -7.51
CA GLU A 161 -2.99 -16.35 -8.74
C GLU A 161 -4.50 -16.54 -8.96
N ARG A 162 -5.00 -17.77 -8.93
CA ARG A 162 -6.43 -18.05 -9.08
C ARG A 162 -7.29 -17.35 -8.01
N ARG A 163 -6.79 -17.18 -6.79
CA ARG A 163 -7.49 -16.47 -5.71
C ARG A 163 -7.56 -14.98 -5.94
N SER A 164 -6.46 -14.35 -6.34
CA SER A 164 -6.43 -12.93 -6.68
C SER A 164 -7.33 -12.63 -7.89
N ASP A 165 -7.32 -13.50 -8.90
CA ASP A 165 -8.19 -13.38 -10.08
C ASP A 165 -9.67 -13.51 -9.72
N SER A 166 -10.03 -14.46 -8.86
CA SER A 166 -11.41 -14.62 -8.42
C SER A 166 -11.94 -13.39 -7.66
N ALA A 167 -11.12 -12.78 -6.82
CA ALA A 167 -11.48 -11.53 -6.15
C ALA A 167 -11.62 -10.37 -7.15
N ALA A 168 -10.70 -10.24 -8.11
CA ALA A 168 -10.77 -9.22 -9.16
C ALA A 168 -12.00 -9.38 -10.05
N ASP A 169 -12.34 -10.61 -10.43
CA ASP A 169 -13.52 -10.92 -11.23
C ASP A 169 -14.81 -10.53 -10.51
N PHE A 170 -14.89 -10.80 -9.22
CA PHE A 170 -16.02 -10.37 -8.41
C PHE A 170 -16.14 -8.84 -8.36
N LEU A 171 -15.02 -8.12 -8.11
CA LEU A 171 -15.02 -6.66 -8.09
C LEU A 171 -15.41 -6.06 -9.46
N ARG A 172 -14.95 -6.66 -10.55
CA ARG A 172 -15.32 -6.27 -11.92
C ARG A 172 -16.82 -6.41 -12.15
N GLN A 173 -17.42 -7.53 -11.73
CA GLN A 173 -18.87 -7.75 -11.79
C GLN A 173 -19.67 -6.76 -10.93
N ARG A 174 -19.04 -6.16 -9.92
CA ARG A 174 -19.63 -5.11 -9.07
C ARG A 174 -19.38 -3.69 -9.58
N GLY A 175 -18.79 -3.54 -10.77
CA GLY A 175 -18.66 -2.27 -11.48
C GLY A 175 -17.32 -1.55 -11.26
N ILE A 176 -16.33 -2.21 -10.69
CA ILE A 176 -14.95 -1.68 -10.70
C ILE A 176 -14.37 -1.88 -12.09
N ALA A 177 -13.87 -0.80 -12.69
CA ALA A 177 -13.31 -0.82 -14.04
C ALA A 177 -12.08 -1.76 -14.10
N SER A 178 -12.03 -2.62 -15.13
CA SER A 178 -10.93 -3.58 -15.34
C SER A 178 -9.56 -2.88 -15.42
N THR A 179 -9.51 -1.67 -15.97
CA THR A 179 -8.29 -0.87 -16.05
C THR A 179 -7.72 -0.45 -14.69
N ARG A 180 -8.51 -0.55 -13.63
CA ARG A 180 -8.08 -0.27 -12.25
C ARG A 180 -7.55 -1.50 -11.54
N LEU A 181 -7.96 -2.70 -11.96
CA LEU A 181 -7.66 -3.96 -11.29
C LEU A 181 -6.37 -4.58 -11.85
N ILE A 182 -5.49 -4.98 -10.96
CA ILE A 182 -4.25 -5.71 -11.23
C ILE A 182 -4.25 -6.90 -10.28
N THR A 183 -3.88 -8.09 -10.76
CA THR A 183 -3.81 -9.30 -9.95
C THR A 183 -2.40 -9.85 -9.95
N GLU A 184 -1.98 -10.42 -8.83
CA GLU A 184 -0.69 -11.08 -8.69
C GLU A 184 -0.79 -12.24 -7.68
N GLY A 185 -0.16 -13.38 -7.99
CA GLY A 185 0.06 -14.47 -7.07
C GLY A 185 1.50 -14.45 -6.57
N ARG A 186 1.70 -14.62 -5.28
CA ARG A 186 3.02 -14.73 -4.64
C ARG A 186 3.26 -16.08 -3.98
N GLY A 187 2.22 -16.93 -3.94
CA GLY A 187 2.34 -18.23 -3.28
C GLY A 187 2.87 -18.07 -1.86
N GLU A 188 3.90 -18.83 -1.53
CA GLU A 188 4.57 -18.85 -0.22
C GLU A 188 5.77 -17.91 -0.11
N SER A 189 6.08 -17.12 -1.16
CA SER A 189 7.35 -16.37 -1.26
C SER A 189 7.43 -15.14 -0.36
N GLU A 190 6.31 -14.63 0.15
CA GLU A 190 6.23 -13.44 1.00
C GLU A 190 5.55 -13.77 2.35
N PRO A 191 6.19 -14.54 3.24
CA PRO A 191 5.61 -14.89 4.53
C PRO A 191 5.66 -13.70 5.50
N VAL A 192 4.54 -13.44 6.21
CA VAL A 192 4.45 -12.44 7.29
C VAL A 192 4.58 -13.05 8.68
N ALA A 193 4.59 -14.39 8.77
CA ALA A 193 4.76 -15.13 10.01
C ALA A 193 5.45 -16.48 9.74
N SER A 194 5.88 -17.15 10.82
CA SER A 194 6.54 -18.46 10.71
C SER A 194 5.60 -19.52 10.14
N ASN A 195 6.05 -20.23 9.09
CA ASN A 195 5.34 -21.38 8.53
C ASN A 195 5.43 -22.66 9.40
N GLU A 196 6.21 -22.66 10.47
CA GLU A 196 6.36 -23.80 11.36
C GLU A 196 5.11 -24.01 12.24
N THR A 197 4.42 -22.93 12.61
CA THR A 197 3.22 -22.97 13.45
C THR A 197 1.93 -22.83 12.63
N GLU A 198 0.83 -23.45 13.09
CA GLU A 198 -0.47 -23.27 12.41
C GLU A 198 -0.95 -21.82 12.47
N ALA A 199 -0.75 -21.14 13.60
CA ALA A 199 -1.10 -19.73 13.74
C ALA A 199 -0.33 -18.83 12.77
N GLY A 200 0.95 -19.12 12.52
CA GLY A 200 1.73 -18.40 11.54
C GLY A 200 1.32 -18.72 10.11
N ARG A 201 1.06 -19.98 9.79
CA ARG A 201 0.52 -20.36 8.48
C ARG A 201 -0.83 -19.71 8.18
N GLN A 202 -1.70 -19.58 9.18
CA GLN A 202 -2.97 -18.87 9.05
C GLN A 202 -2.75 -17.43 8.58
N LYS A 203 -1.79 -16.71 9.19
CA LYS A 203 -1.44 -15.33 8.78
C LYS A 203 -0.86 -15.27 7.37
N ASN A 204 -0.11 -16.29 6.96
CA ASN A 204 0.47 -16.33 5.62
C ASN A 204 -0.60 -16.58 4.55
N ARG A 205 -1.65 -17.34 4.85
CA ARG A 205 -2.82 -17.54 3.98
C ARG A 205 -3.69 -16.29 3.96
N ARG A 206 -3.37 -15.31 3.11
CA ARG A 206 -4.03 -14.01 3.04
C ARG A 206 -4.19 -13.52 1.59
N VAL A 207 -5.04 -12.53 1.43
CA VAL A 207 -5.12 -11.71 0.22
C VAL A 207 -4.92 -10.26 0.63
N GLU A 208 -3.95 -9.60 0.03
CA GLU A 208 -3.68 -8.20 0.23
C GLU A 208 -4.22 -7.38 -0.94
N VAL A 209 -4.81 -6.24 -0.65
CA VAL A 209 -5.33 -5.30 -1.63
C VAL A 209 -4.63 -3.97 -1.42
N ALA A 210 -3.77 -3.59 -2.36
CA ALA A 210 -3.10 -2.29 -2.36
C ALA A 210 -3.90 -1.28 -3.19
N ILE A 211 -4.24 -0.15 -2.58
CA ILE A 211 -4.97 0.96 -3.20
C ILE A 211 -4.03 2.16 -3.27
N TYR A 212 -3.75 2.67 -4.46
CA TYR A 212 -2.85 3.79 -4.68
C TYR A 212 -3.32 4.69 -5.82
N ALA A 213 -2.88 5.94 -5.82
CA ALA A 213 -3.24 6.93 -6.84
C ALA A 213 -2.79 6.48 -8.23
N ASN A 214 -3.68 6.59 -9.22
CA ASN A 214 -3.31 6.41 -10.62
C ASN A 214 -2.52 7.64 -11.14
N GLU A 215 -1.98 7.56 -12.36
CA GLU A 215 -1.17 8.64 -12.94
C GLU A 215 -1.94 9.96 -13.05
N GLU A 216 -3.20 9.90 -13.52
CA GLU A 216 -4.04 11.09 -13.66
C GLU A 216 -4.28 11.80 -12.34
N TYR A 217 -4.47 11.05 -11.26
CA TYR A 217 -4.62 11.64 -9.93
C TYR A 217 -3.34 12.30 -9.45
N ARG A 218 -2.21 11.64 -9.67
CA ARG A 218 -0.90 12.17 -9.32
C ARG A 218 -0.61 13.50 -10.03
N GLU A 219 -0.87 13.57 -11.34
CA GLU A 219 -0.71 14.80 -12.12
C GLU A 219 -1.65 15.92 -11.67
N ARG A 220 -2.93 15.62 -11.40
CA ARG A 220 -3.85 16.63 -10.84
C ARG A 220 -3.39 17.15 -9.49
N ALA A 221 -2.89 16.27 -8.62
CA ALA A 221 -2.38 16.66 -7.30
C ALA A 221 -1.14 17.57 -7.43
N ARG A 222 -0.22 17.30 -8.37
CA ARG A 222 0.93 18.18 -8.66
C ARG A 222 0.47 19.57 -9.13
N THR A 223 -0.39 19.63 -10.13
CA THR A 223 -0.93 20.90 -10.63
C THR A 223 -1.65 21.70 -9.53
N GLN A 224 -2.42 21.03 -8.68
CA GLN A 224 -3.11 21.66 -7.55
C GLN A 224 -2.13 22.17 -6.49
N ALA A 225 -1.03 21.48 -6.25
CA ALA A 225 0.00 21.88 -5.30
C ALA A 225 0.78 23.11 -5.79
N GLU A 226 1.04 23.20 -7.09
CA GLU A 226 1.75 24.32 -7.72
C GLU A 226 0.90 25.62 -7.78
N SER A 227 -0.43 25.48 -7.74
CA SER A 227 -1.37 26.62 -7.82
C SER A 227 -1.64 27.30 -6.47
N ARG A 228 -1.09 26.77 -5.37
CA ARG A 228 -1.24 27.29 -3.99
C ARG A 228 -0.05 28.09 -3.53
#